data_a8e92700bc9a986c51fda70c270af9bf
#
_entry.id   a8e92700bc9a986c51fda70c270af9bf
#
_cell.length_a   1.000
_cell.length_b   1.000
_cell.length_c   1.000
_cell.angle_alpha   90.00
_cell.angle_beta   90.00
_cell.angle_gamma   90.00
#
_symmetry.space_group_name_H-M   'P 1'
#
loop_
_entity.id
_entity.type
_entity.pdbx_description
1 polymer ?
#
loop_
_entity_poly.entity_id
_entity_poly.type
_entity_poly.pdbx_seq_one_letter_code
_entity_poly.pdbx_strand_id
1 'polypeptide(L)'
;MTVARLLAGVCVAVSAVLLAACGSPDQPAEPTSTQGSGRPPSGGFQSRDCNGVTDADVEDAAGAELFTPAVVSDAGCFWQENTMIGNVGAGMGISTWWYRGSDMDTERELEQRAGRTLTELTIDGNKGFKAYDDTACSIYVAKGGDVITWSIQTMNAETMPDLCSIIERLATLSQERVN
;
A
#
# COMPACT_ATOMS: atom_id res chain seq x y z
N MET A 1 47.46 9.79 39.37
CA MET A 1 46.96 8.99 40.49
C MET A 1 46.00 8.01 39.90
N THR A 2 46.46 6.85 39.56
CA THR A 2 46.41 5.61 40.35
C THR A 2 45.06 4.90 40.09
N VAL A 3 45.08 3.89 39.19
CA VAL A 3 44.99 2.45 39.47
C VAL A 3 43.56 1.99 39.82
N ALA A 4 42.94 0.93 39.30
CA ALA A 4 43.33 -0.43 38.94
C ALA A 4 42.09 -1.13 38.36
N ARG A 5 42.17 -1.94 37.34
CA ARG A 5 42.26 -3.43 37.34
C ARG A 5 41.15 -4.20 38.07
N LEU A 6 40.44 -5.04 37.25
CA LEU A 6 40.48 -6.55 37.36
C LEU A 6 39.29 -7.08 36.56
N LEU A 7 39.45 -7.78 35.47
CA LEU A 7 39.66 -9.25 35.31
C LEU A 7 38.37 -10.09 35.51
N ALA A 8 37.99 -10.66 34.41
CA ALA A 8 37.89 -12.12 34.11
C ALA A 8 36.52 -12.77 34.35
N GLY A 9 36.11 -13.51 33.38
CA GLY A 9 35.04 -14.51 33.47
C GLY A 9 34.64 -15.09 32.11
N VAL A 10 35.51 -15.96 31.60
CA VAL A 10 35.24 -16.88 30.48
C VAL A 10 34.28 -17.95 30.98
N CYS A 11 33.19 -18.20 30.25
CA CYS A 11 32.53 -19.49 30.24
C CYS A 11 32.02 -19.81 28.85
N VAL A 12 32.81 -20.59 28.16
CA VAL A 12 32.44 -21.35 26.94
C VAL A 12 31.64 -22.55 27.42
N ALA A 13 30.41 -22.67 26.96
CA ALA A 13 29.68 -23.92 27.04
C ALA A 13 29.23 -24.30 25.61
N VAL A 14 30.01 -25.18 25.04
CA VAL A 14 29.70 -25.95 23.83
C VAL A 14 28.71 -27.04 24.25
N SER A 15 27.52 -27.03 23.69
CA SER A 15 26.60 -28.17 23.76
C SER A 15 26.30 -28.65 22.35
N ALA A 16 26.98 -29.70 21.98
CA ALA A 16 26.64 -30.52 20.83
C ALA A 16 25.40 -31.36 21.20
N VAL A 17 24.36 -31.27 20.37
CA VAL A 17 23.24 -32.21 20.43
C VAL A 17 23.12 -32.94 19.11
N LEU A 18 23.18 -34.22 19.25
CA LEU A 18 23.20 -35.32 18.30
C LEU A 18 21.91 -35.37 17.47
N LEU A 19 22.08 -35.56 16.17
CA LEU A 19 21.08 -36.04 15.25
C LEU A 19 20.73 -37.50 15.58
N ALA A 20 19.49 -37.72 15.93
CA ALA A 20 18.90 -39.07 15.92
C ALA A 20 17.87 -39.09 14.78
N ALA A 21 18.24 -39.73 13.69
CA ALA A 21 17.31 -40.19 12.67
C ALA A 21 16.58 -41.43 13.23
N CYS A 22 15.26 -41.36 13.31
CA CYS A 22 14.41 -42.55 13.42
C CYS A 22 13.32 -42.46 12.38
N GLY A 23 13.30 -43.50 11.55
CA GLY A 23 12.39 -43.68 10.45
C GLY A 23 10.94 -43.91 10.89
N SER A 24 10.05 -43.50 10.05
CA SER A 24 8.64 -43.82 10.05
C SER A 24 8.38 -45.28 9.72
N PRO A 25 7.30 -45.87 10.22
CA PRO A 25 6.16 -46.08 9.32
C PRO A 25 4.82 -45.82 10.00
N ASP A 26 3.80 -45.68 9.17
CA ASP A 26 2.37 -45.49 9.44
C ASP A 26 1.94 -44.06 9.74
N GLN A 27 1.79 -43.32 8.63
CA GLN A 27 1.02 -42.09 8.55
C GLN A 27 -0.45 -42.44 8.43
N PRO A 28 -1.30 -42.14 9.41
CA PRO A 28 -2.73 -42.15 9.19
C PRO A 28 -3.06 -41.02 8.22
N ALA A 29 -3.92 -41.28 7.27
CA ALA A 29 -4.40 -40.33 6.26
C ALA A 29 -4.75 -38.99 6.93
N GLU A 30 -4.07 -37.91 6.51
CA GLU A 30 -4.45 -36.56 6.80
C GLU A 30 -5.93 -36.38 6.41
N PRO A 31 -6.74 -35.80 7.30
CA PRO A 31 -8.06 -35.36 6.88
C PRO A 31 -7.85 -34.31 5.80
N THR A 32 -8.27 -34.64 4.60
CA THR A 32 -8.43 -33.72 3.49
C THR A 32 -9.07 -32.45 4.04
N SER A 33 -8.28 -31.38 4.18
CA SER A 33 -8.79 -30.06 4.46
C SER A 33 -9.78 -29.76 3.37
N THR A 34 -11.05 -29.84 3.70
CA THR A 34 -12.12 -29.30 2.89
C THR A 34 -11.77 -27.85 2.69
N GLN A 35 -11.24 -27.50 1.54
CA GLN A 35 -11.07 -26.11 1.13
C GLN A 35 -12.41 -25.44 1.37
N GLY A 36 -12.39 -24.58 2.36
CA GLY A 36 -13.50 -23.72 2.66
C GLY A 36 -13.96 -23.07 1.37
N SER A 37 -15.25 -23.01 1.21
CA SER A 37 -16.00 -22.45 0.10
C SER A 37 -15.27 -21.25 -0.45
N GLY A 38 -14.66 -21.42 -1.63
CA GLY A 38 -13.99 -20.35 -2.31
C GLY A 38 -15.01 -19.22 -2.46
N ARG A 39 -14.76 -18.10 -1.79
CA ARG A 39 -15.35 -16.84 -2.19
C ARG A 39 -15.15 -16.77 -3.71
N PRO A 40 -16.21 -16.57 -4.51
CA PRO A 40 -16.03 -16.41 -5.93
C PRO A 40 -14.91 -15.38 -6.11
N PRO A 41 -13.96 -15.60 -7.05
CA PRO A 41 -12.95 -14.58 -7.30
C PRO A 41 -13.72 -13.29 -7.49
N SER A 42 -13.53 -12.36 -6.55
CA SER A 42 -14.07 -11.03 -6.70
C SER A 42 -13.61 -10.61 -8.09
N GLY A 43 -14.49 -10.14 -8.96
CA GLY A 43 -14.12 -9.64 -10.29
C GLY A 43 -13.23 -8.41 -10.19
N GLY A 44 -12.43 -8.37 -9.14
CA GLY A 44 -11.54 -7.32 -8.78
C GLY A 44 -10.32 -7.27 -9.69
N PHE A 45 -9.67 -6.18 -9.67
CA PHE A 45 -8.55 -5.74 -10.46
C PHE A 45 -7.48 -6.80 -10.70
N GLN A 46 -7.00 -6.84 -11.93
CA GLN A 46 -5.70 -7.37 -12.29
C GLN A 46 -4.69 -6.23 -12.07
N SER A 47 -4.01 -6.19 -10.98
CA SER A 47 -3.21 -5.06 -10.49
C SER A 47 -2.02 -4.65 -11.38
N ARG A 48 -1.75 -5.37 -12.45
CA ARG A 48 -0.61 -5.09 -13.33
C ARG A 48 -0.76 -3.82 -14.17
N ASP A 49 -1.97 -3.30 -14.31
CA ASP A 49 -2.28 -2.15 -15.18
C ASP A 49 -2.55 -0.89 -14.36
N CYS A 50 -1.93 -0.75 -13.20
CA CYS A 50 -2.09 0.42 -12.30
C CYS A 50 -3.55 0.83 -12.12
N ASN A 51 -4.43 -0.16 -11.99
CA ASN A 51 -5.86 0.04 -11.85
C ASN A 51 -6.49 0.82 -13.04
N GLY A 52 -6.00 0.54 -14.25
CA GLY A 52 -6.48 1.16 -15.48
C GLY A 52 -5.96 2.57 -15.75
N VAL A 53 -5.05 3.07 -14.92
CA VAL A 53 -4.48 4.41 -15.05
C VAL A 53 -3.06 4.32 -15.63
N THR A 54 -2.78 5.17 -16.61
CA THR A 54 -1.48 5.26 -17.29
C THR A 54 -0.61 6.38 -16.72
N ASP A 55 0.68 6.38 -17.06
CA ASP A 55 1.58 7.48 -16.73
C ASP A 55 1.07 8.81 -17.25
N ALA A 56 0.54 8.86 -18.47
CA ALA A 56 -0.03 10.07 -19.07
C ALA A 56 -1.28 10.58 -18.30
N ASP A 57 -2.11 9.70 -17.73
CA ASP A 57 -3.24 10.11 -16.92
C ASP A 57 -2.77 10.78 -15.60
N VAL A 58 -1.68 10.27 -15.02
CA VAL A 58 -1.08 10.85 -13.80
C VAL A 58 -0.52 12.25 -14.10
N GLU A 59 0.23 12.39 -15.20
CA GLU A 59 0.76 13.67 -15.64
C GLU A 59 -0.34 14.70 -15.91
N ASP A 60 -1.41 14.29 -16.60
CA ASP A 60 -2.54 15.14 -16.90
C ASP A 60 -3.35 15.53 -15.64
N ALA A 61 -3.52 14.60 -14.70
CA ALA A 61 -4.22 14.88 -13.45
C ALA A 61 -3.45 15.83 -12.54
N ALA A 62 -2.15 15.70 -12.49
CA ALA A 62 -1.27 16.54 -11.68
C ALA A 62 -0.93 17.89 -12.37
N GLY A 63 -1.20 18.03 -13.66
CA GLY A 63 -0.88 19.22 -14.44
C GLY A 63 0.62 19.39 -14.72
N ALA A 64 1.40 18.30 -14.70
CA ALA A 64 2.84 18.35 -14.85
C ALA A 64 3.39 17.08 -15.51
N GLU A 65 4.24 17.23 -16.51
CA GLU A 65 5.05 16.16 -17.12
C GLU A 65 6.27 15.83 -16.24
N LEU A 66 6.04 15.62 -14.93
CA LEU A 66 7.12 15.60 -13.94
C LEU A 66 7.30 14.26 -13.26
N PHE A 67 6.49 13.28 -13.59
CA PHE A 67 6.56 11.99 -12.93
C PHE A 67 7.44 11.00 -13.68
N THR A 68 8.16 10.17 -12.93
CA THR A 68 8.82 8.99 -13.48
C THR A 68 7.78 7.96 -13.89
N PRO A 69 8.07 7.08 -14.86
CA PRO A 69 7.20 5.95 -15.16
C PRO A 69 6.90 5.14 -13.89
N ALA A 70 5.71 4.56 -13.85
CA ALA A 70 5.25 3.80 -12.71
C ALA A 70 6.20 2.65 -12.34
N VAL A 71 6.50 2.54 -11.06
CA VAL A 71 7.05 1.30 -10.50
C VAL A 71 5.88 0.39 -10.17
N VAL A 72 5.78 -0.73 -10.88
CA VAL A 72 4.67 -1.69 -10.76
C VAL A 72 5.07 -2.83 -9.84
N SER A 73 4.20 -3.14 -8.90
CA SER A 73 4.31 -4.30 -8.00
C SER A 73 3.03 -5.15 -8.06
N ASP A 74 3.05 -6.32 -7.43
CA ASP A 74 1.86 -7.18 -7.34
C ASP A 74 0.70 -6.54 -6.54
N ALA A 75 1.00 -5.56 -5.70
CA ALA A 75 0.02 -4.88 -4.86
C ALA A 75 -0.51 -3.59 -5.49
N GLY A 76 0.30 -2.88 -6.28
CA GLY A 76 -0.07 -1.60 -6.86
C GLY A 76 1.05 -0.91 -7.62
N CYS A 77 0.85 0.35 -7.92
CA CYS A 77 1.78 1.19 -8.66
C CYS A 77 2.17 2.43 -7.86
N PHE A 78 3.36 2.92 -8.14
CA PHE A 78 3.90 4.11 -7.53
C PHE A 78 4.57 5.00 -8.57
N TRP A 79 4.26 6.28 -8.56
CA TRP A 79 4.88 7.34 -9.38
C TRP A 79 5.57 8.33 -8.46
N GLN A 80 6.76 8.71 -8.82
CA GLN A 80 7.53 9.71 -8.08
C GLN A 80 7.82 10.90 -8.96
N GLU A 81 7.72 12.10 -8.40
CA GLU A 81 8.13 13.30 -9.07
C GLU A 81 9.63 13.24 -9.43
N ASN A 82 9.93 13.55 -10.68
CA ASN A 82 11.30 13.66 -11.14
C ASN A 82 11.89 15.03 -10.76
N THR A 83 12.47 15.13 -9.58
CA THR A 83 13.05 16.34 -9.03
C THR A 83 14.24 16.90 -9.85
N MET A 84 14.76 16.10 -10.80
CA MET A 84 15.86 16.54 -11.69
C MET A 84 15.39 17.47 -12.82
N ILE A 85 14.11 17.44 -13.16
CA ILE A 85 13.55 18.21 -14.28
C ILE A 85 12.78 19.44 -13.80
N GLY A 86 12.25 19.43 -12.59
CA GLY A 86 11.46 20.52 -12.03
C GLY A 86 12.26 21.40 -11.06
N ASN A 87 12.22 22.71 -11.24
CA ASN A 87 12.75 23.67 -10.27
C ASN A 87 11.96 23.75 -8.96
N VAL A 88 10.96 22.92 -8.80
CA VAL A 88 10.02 22.94 -7.68
C VAL A 88 9.97 21.53 -7.08
N GLY A 89 11.02 21.13 -6.42
CA GLY A 89 11.06 19.85 -5.72
C GLY A 89 10.02 19.78 -4.59
N ALA A 90 8.76 19.60 -4.96
CA ALA A 90 7.69 19.37 -4.00
C ALA A 90 7.79 17.96 -3.37
N GLY A 91 8.62 17.09 -3.98
CA GLY A 91 8.80 15.73 -3.51
C GLY A 91 7.48 14.94 -3.51
N MET A 92 6.73 15.05 -4.62
CA MET A 92 5.45 14.36 -4.73
C MET A 92 5.62 12.87 -4.99
N GLY A 93 4.77 12.09 -4.35
CA GLY A 93 4.57 10.68 -4.64
C GLY A 93 3.10 10.37 -4.82
N ILE A 94 2.74 9.69 -5.90
CA ILE A 94 1.40 9.18 -6.14
C ILE A 94 1.46 7.66 -6.09
N SER A 95 0.50 7.02 -5.45
CA SER A 95 0.41 5.58 -5.40
C SER A 95 -1.02 5.09 -5.50
N THR A 96 -1.18 3.89 -6.05
CA THR A 96 -2.42 3.14 -6.00
C THR A 96 -2.14 1.76 -5.47
N TRP A 97 -2.98 1.29 -4.57
CA TRP A 97 -2.86 -0.02 -3.92
C TRP A 97 -4.20 -0.74 -3.99
N TRP A 98 -4.12 -2.03 -4.02
CA TRP A 98 -5.26 -2.89 -3.95
C TRP A 98 -5.20 -3.77 -2.71
N TYR A 99 -6.07 -3.50 -1.76
CA TYR A 99 -6.20 -4.27 -0.54
C TYR A 99 -7.22 -5.39 -0.72
N ARG A 100 -6.73 -6.56 -1.10
CA ARG A 100 -7.56 -7.75 -1.27
C ARG A 100 -8.03 -8.27 0.07
N GLY A 101 -9.36 -8.37 0.22
CA GLY A 101 -9.95 -8.88 1.46
C GLY A 101 -9.87 -7.92 2.65
N SER A 102 -9.39 -6.69 2.47
CA SER A 102 -9.57 -5.64 3.46
C SER A 102 -10.99 -5.10 3.41
N ASP A 103 -11.46 -4.58 4.53
CA ASP A 103 -12.74 -3.88 4.59
C ASP A 103 -12.53 -2.37 4.83
N MET A 104 -13.53 -1.59 4.44
CA MET A 104 -13.49 -0.14 4.54
C MET A 104 -13.39 0.37 5.99
N ASP A 105 -13.90 -0.39 6.95
CA ASP A 105 -13.86 0.01 8.36
C ASP A 105 -12.46 -0.11 8.92
N THR A 106 -11.74 -1.16 8.54
CA THR A 106 -10.32 -1.33 8.91
C THR A 106 -9.47 -0.18 8.38
N GLU A 107 -9.63 0.15 7.09
CA GLU A 107 -8.86 1.27 6.48
C GLU A 107 -9.22 2.61 7.13
N ARG A 108 -10.49 2.83 7.42
CA ARG A 108 -10.98 4.03 8.10
C ARG A 108 -10.37 4.18 9.49
N GLU A 109 -10.33 3.11 10.29
CA GLU A 109 -9.72 3.14 11.62
C GLU A 109 -8.23 3.47 11.57
N LEU A 110 -7.51 2.95 10.57
CA LEU A 110 -6.08 3.24 10.39
C LEU A 110 -5.85 4.73 10.14
N GLU A 111 -6.64 5.34 9.25
CA GLU A 111 -6.54 6.76 8.93
C GLU A 111 -6.97 7.65 10.09
N GLN A 112 -8.00 7.26 10.87
CA GLN A 112 -8.39 7.96 12.08
C GLN A 112 -7.28 7.94 13.13
N ARG A 113 -6.62 6.80 13.33
CA ARG A 113 -5.48 6.69 14.25
C ARG A 113 -4.28 7.50 13.80
N ALA A 114 -4.11 7.68 12.48
CA ALA A 114 -3.10 8.57 11.92
C ALA A 114 -3.43 10.06 12.11
N GLY A 115 -4.61 10.38 12.62
CA GLY A 115 -5.05 11.76 12.90
C GLY A 115 -5.55 12.52 11.67
N ARG A 116 -5.84 11.82 10.58
CA ARG A 116 -6.34 12.43 9.35
C ARG A 116 -7.82 12.81 9.43
N THR A 117 -8.19 13.85 8.70
CA THR A 117 -9.58 14.23 8.51
C THR A 117 -10.23 13.30 7.49
N LEU A 118 -11.39 12.74 7.85
CA LEU A 118 -12.13 11.82 6.99
C LEU A 118 -13.41 12.47 6.47
N THR A 119 -13.72 12.21 5.19
CA THR A 119 -14.96 12.65 4.53
C THR A 119 -15.49 11.52 3.67
N GLU A 120 -16.79 11.22 3.79
CA GLU A 120 -17.46 10.22 2.95
C GLU A 120 -17.53 10.71 1.50
N LEU A 121 -17.38 9.75 0.57
CA LEU A 121 -17.57 10.00 -0.85
C LEU A 121 -18.17 8.78 -1.57
N THR A 122 -18.60 9.01 -2.80
CA THR A 122 -19.04 7.94 -3.71
C THR A 122 -18.45 8.21 -5.08
N ILE A 123 -17.75 7.21 -5.65
CA ILE A 123 -17.18 7.29 -6.98
C ILE A 123 -17.77 6.17 -7.83
N ASP A 124 -18.38 6.51 -8.96
CA ASP A 124 -19.01 5.56 -9.88
C ASP A 124 -19.97 4.58 -9.16
N GLY A 125 -20.76 5.11 -8.23
CA GLY A 125 -21.72 4.33 -7.45
C GLY A 125 -21.10 3.47 -6.32
N ASN A 126 -19.77 3.39 -6.22
CA ASN A 126 -19.07 2.68 -5.17
C ASN A 126 -18.82 3.60 -3.97
N LYS A 127 -19.13 3.08 -2.77
CA LYS A 127 -18.89 3.82 -1.52
C LYS A 127 -17.41 3.91 -1.23
N GLY A 128 -17.01 5.05 -0.66
CA GLY A 128 -15.64 5.30 -0.27
C GLY A 128 -15.52 6.40 0.77
N PHE A 129 -14.30 6.72 1.11
CA PHE A 129 -13.98 7.89 1.92
C PHE A 129 -12.67 8.52 1.48
N LYS A 130 -12.52 9.77 1.80
CA LYS A 130 -11.30 10.56 1.65
C LYS A 130 -10.68 10.78 3.02
N ALA A 131 -9.38 10.56 3.15
CA ALA A 131 -8.58 10.84 4.33
C ALA A 131 -7.47 11.82 3.97
N TYR A 132 -7.36 12.95 4.67
CA TYR A 132 -6.40 13.99 4.29
C TYR A 132 -5.86 14.75 5.49
N ASP A 133 -4.68 15.31 5.28
CA ASP A 133 -4.01 16.31 6.10
C ASP A 133 -3.33 17.36 5.19
N ASP A 134 -2.46 18.18 5.75
CA ASP A 134 -1.79 19.27 5.02
C ASP A 134 -0.77 18.78 3.98
N THR A 135 -0.35 17.52 4.03
CA THR A 135 0.73 16.97 3.20
C THR A 135 0.33 15.75 2.39
N ALA A 136 -0.84 15.20 2.64
CA ALA A 136 -1.28 13.99 1.99
C ALA A 136 -2.80 13.92 1.82
N CYS A 137 -3.24 13.25 0.76
CA CYS A 137 -4.62 12.90 0.55
C CYS A 137 -4.70 11.46 0.05
N SER A 138 -5.60 10.68 0.61
CA SER A 138 -5.88 9.31 0.22
C SER A 138 -7.38 9.12 -0.02
N ILE A 139 -7.72 8.39 -1.07
CA ILE A 139 -9.09 8.00 -1.38
C ILE A 139 -9.19 6.48 -1.37
N TYR A 140 -10.16 6.00 -0.67
CA TYR A 140 -10.48 4.59 -0.50
C TYR A 140 -11.83 4.32 -1.13
N VAL A 141 -11.91 3.38 -2.06
CA VAL A 141 -13.15 3.02 -2.77
C VAL A 141 -13.37 1.53 -2.70
N ALA A 142 -14.57 1.12 -2.31
CA ALA A 142 -14.95 -0.28 -2.32
C ALA A 142 -15.18 -0.77 -3.75
N LYS A 143 -14.65 -1.97 -4.09
CA LYS A 143 -14.87 -2.62 -5.38
C LYS A 143 -14.89 -4.14 -5.21
N GLY A 144 -16.00 -4.79 -5.55
CA GLY A 144 -16.10 -6.25 -5.55
C GLY A 144 -15.78 -6.93 -4.22
N GLY A 145 -15.82 -6.22 -3.10
CA GLY A 145 -15.47 -6.70 -1.76
C GLY A 145 -14.00 -6.51 -1.37
N ASP A 146 -13.27 -5.79 -2.17
CA ASP A 146 -11.91 -5.30 -1.89
C ASP A 146 -11.92 -3.78 -1.73
N VAL A 147 -10.79 -3.20 -1.36
CA VAL A 147 -10.60 -1.76 -1.25
C VAL A 147 -9.48 -1.32 -2.19
N ILE A 148 -9.76 -0.29 -2.98
CA ILE A 148 -8.77 0.34 -3.83
C ILE A 148 -8.44 1.68 -3.24
N THR A 149 -7.16 1.99 -3.22
CA THR A 149 -6.65 3.25 -2.68
C THR A 149 -5.90 4.01 -3.74
N TRP A 150 -6.15 5.30 -3.79
CA TRP A 150 -5.34 6.29 -4.48
C TRP A 150 -4.81 7.28 -3.46
N SER A 151 -3.51 7.50 -3.45
CA SER A 151 -2.87 8.40 -2.47
C SER A 151 -1.88 9.31 -3.14
N ILE A 152 -1.82 10.55 -2.69
CA ILE A 152 -0.77 11.52 -3.02
C ILE A 152 -0.16 12.03 -1.72
N GLN A 153 1.16 12.23 -1.74
CA GLN A 153 1.91 12.85 -0.67
C GLN A 153 2.85 13.89 -1.24
N THR A 154 3.16 14.92 -0.46
CA THR A 154 4.14 15.94 -0.80
C THR A 154 5.00 16.28 0.41
N MET A 155 6.27 16.62 0.16
CA MET A 155 7.16 17.15 1.19
C MET A 155 7.01 18.67 1.38
N ASN A 156 6.32 19.36 0.45
CA ASN A 156 6.12 20.80 0.49
C ASN A 156 4.68 21.15 0.13
N ALA A 157 3.82 21.19 1.13
CA ALA A 157 2.39 21.47 0.98
C ALA A 157 2.09 22.85 0.39
N GLU A 158 2.94 23.86 0.64
CA GLU A 158 2.71 25.24 0.19
C GLU A 158 2.78 25.40 -1.34
N THR A 159 3.43 24.46 -2.04
CA THR A 159 3.60 24.51 -3.49
C THR A 159 2.56 23.71 -4.25
N MET A 160 1.68 23.01 -3.56
CA MET A 160 0.71 22.11 -4.19
C MET A 160 -0.66 22.76 -4.36
N PRO A 161 -1.26 22.59 -5.55
CA PRO A 161 -2.69 22.76 -5.70
C PRO A 161 -3.44 21.73 -4.85
N ASP A 162 -4.74 21.78 -4.78
CA ASP A 162 -5.57 20.83 -4.03
C ASP A 162 -5.19 19.36 -4.34
N LEU A 163 -4.45 18.75 -3.44
CA LEU A 163 -3.97 17.36 -3.55
C LEU A 163 -5.10 16.37 -3.74
N CYS A 164 -6.20 16.63 -3.06
CA CYS A 164 -7.34 15.74 -3.10
C CYS A 164 -8.01 15.72 -4.48
N SER A 165 -8.04 16.85 -5.19
CA SER A 165 -8.64 16.91 -6.53
C SER A 165 -7.90 16.05 -7.56
N ILE A 166 -6.58 15.98 -7.45
CA ILE A 166 -5.73 15.13 -8.29
C ILE A 166 -6.12 13.67 -8.08
N ILE A 167 -6.17 13.25 -6.82
CA ILE A 167 -6.44 11.86 -6.46
C ILE A 167 -7.90 11.48 -6.71
N GLU A 168 -8.85 12.39 -6.52
CA GLU A 168 -10.26 12.16 -6.90
C GLU A 168 -10.40 11.88 -8.40
N ARG A 169 -9.68 12.63 -9.23
CA ARG A 169 -9.66 12.40 -10.68
C ARG A 169 -9.10 11.02 -11.04
N LEU A 170 -7.97 10.62 -10.46
CA LEU A 170 -7.37 9.33 -10.71
C LEU A 170 -8.23 8.17 -10.20
N ALA A 171 -8.83 8.32 -9.03
CA ALA A 171 -9.75 7.33 -8.48
C ALA A 171 -11.00 7.17 -9.37
N THR A 172 -11.53 8.27 -9.92
CA THR A 172 -12.67 8.24 -10.86
C THR A 172 -12.30 7.51 -12.14
N LEU A 173 -11.19 7.87 -12.78
CA LEU A 173 -10.71 7.18 -13.99
C LEU A 173 -10.51 5.68 -13.74
N SER A 174 -9.95 5.33 -12.59
CA SER A 174 -9.77 3.94 -12.19
C SER A 174 -11.11 3.20 -12.10
N GLN A 175 -12.11 3.76 -11.44
CA GLN A 175 -13.42 3.12 -11.29
C GLN A 175 -14.16 2.97 -12.63
N GLU A 176 -14.00 3.90 -13.57
CA GLU A 176 -14.60 3.85 -14.90
C GLU A 176 -13.97 2.78 -15.80
N ARG A 177 -12.67 2.55 -15.67
CA ARG A 177 -11.89 1.69 -16.57
C ARG A 177 -11.78 0.25 -16.13
N VAL A 178 -11.98 0.00 -14.85
CA VAL A 178 -11.81 -1.34 -14.28
C VAL A 178 -13.16 -1.90 -13.83
N ASN A 179 -13.57 -2.98 -14.50
CA ASN A 179 -14.82 -3.71 -14.26
C ASN A 179 -14.59 -4.92 -13.34
#